data_54c324d11386dd94b00060caad8b1816
#
_entry.id   54c324d11386dd94b00060caad8b1816
#
_cell.length_a   1.000
_cell.length_b   1.000
_cell.length_c   1.000
_cell.angle_alpha   90.00
_cell.angle_beta   90.00
_cell.angle_gamma   90.00
#
_symmetry.space_group_name_H-M   'P 1'
#
loop_
_entity.id
_entity.type
_entity.pdbx_description
1 polymer ?
#
loop_
_entity_poly.entity_id
_entity_poly.type
_entity_poly.pdbx_seq_one_letter_code
_entity_poly.pdbx_strand_id
1 'polypeptide(L)'
;MKKEIGGYFELEDFGGKEYYPNLYKVNLGRTALRWLLEGRGYTKIYLPVFLCESVTEACEQRGIRISRYQLDAELNVLLPRKKLGESECLYLVNYYGQLTDEKILAYQKIFGNIIVDHTHAFFQKPLPGVDTLYSCRKFLGVSDGAYLSTDAELEPEKKPLDHSMGRKIGRAHV
;
A
#
# COMPACT_ATOMS: atom_id res chain seq x y z
N MET A 1 29.12 -38.17 8.25
CA MET A 1 28.15 -37.13 7.90
C MET A 1 26.79 -37.61 8.38
N LYS A 2 26.12 -36.90 9.27
CA LYS A 2 24.73 -37.19 9.62
C LYS A 2 23.87 -36.79 8.42
N LYS A 3 23.13 -37.76 7.88
CA LYS A 3 22.16 -37.52 6.79
C LYS A 3 21.02 -36.71 7.40
N GLU A 4 20.83 -35.50 6.92
CA GLU A 4 19.73 -34.65 7.33
C GLU A 4 18.42 -35.30 6.83
N ILE A 5 17.50 -35.60 7.73
CA ILE A 5 16.20 -36.20 7.41
C ILE A 5 15.17 -35.12 7.64
N GLY A 6 14.59 -34.63 6.56
CA GLY A 6 13.67 -33.49 6.53
C GLY A 6 14.36 -32.24 5.99
N GLY A 7 13.63 -31.33 5.53
CA GLY A 7 14.08 -30.05 4.99
C GLY A 7 12.87 -29.15 4.80
N TYR A 8 13.12 -27.87 4.52
CA TYR A 8 12.06 -26.99 4.11
C TYR A 8 11.64 -27.35 2.69
N PHE A 9 10.35 -27.37 2.41
CA PHE A 9 9.86 -27.48 1.06
C PHE A 9 10.40 -26.29 0.25
N GLU A 10 10.94 -26.56 -0.92
CA GLU A 10 11.27 -25.50 -1.86
C GLU A 10 9.97 -24.84 -2.31
N LEU A 11 10.04 -23.51 -2.53
CA LEU A 11 8.93 -22.82 -3.15
C LEU A 11 8.75 -23.34 -4.57
N GLU A 12 7.56 -23.79 -4.86
CA GLU A 12 7.21 -24.18 -6.21
C GLU A 12 7.29 -22.96 -7.13
N ASP A 13 8.06 -23.06 -8.20
CA ASP A 13 8.07 -22.06 -9.27
C ASP A 13 6.95 -22.39 -10.26
N PHE A 14 5.85 -21.66 -10.13
CA PHE A 14 4.70 -21.86 -11.01
C PHE A 14 4.89 -21.22 -12.41
N GLY A 15 6.06 -20.63 -12.71
CA GLY A 15 6.36 -20.04 -14.03
C GLY A 15 5.40 -18.93 -14.45
N GLY A 16 4.71 -18.30 -13.51
CA GLY A 16 3.70 -17.29 -13.76
C GLY A 16 4.29 -15.94 -14.16
N LYS A 17 3.48 -15.12 -14.83
CA LYS A 17 3.80 -13.71 -15.06
C LYS A 17 3.35 -12.89 -13.87
N GLU A 18 4.19 -11.91 -13.51
CA GLU A 18 3.86 -10.93 -12.46
C GLU A 18 2.57 -10.17 -12.80
N TYR A 19 1.68 -10.01 -11.80
CA TYR A 19 0.39 -9.38 -12.03
C TYR A 19 0.49 -7.87 -12.26
N TYR A 20 1.48 -7.22 -11.59
CA TYR A 20 1.77 -5.79 -11.72
C TYR A 20 3.24 -5.53 -12.11
N PRO A 21 3.65 -5.89 -13.36
CA PRO A 21 5.07 -5.84 -13.75
C PRO A 21 5.66 -4.42 -13.75
N ASN A 22 4.83 -3.39 -13.92
CA ASN A 22 5.25 -2.01 -14.13
C ASN A 22 5.07 -1.11 -12.89
N LEU A 23 4.61 -1.64 -11.76
CA LEU A 23 4.47 -0.87 -10.53
C LEU A 23 5.78 -0.89 -9.72
N TYR A 24 5.94 0.11 -8.85
CA TYR A 24 7.03 0.09 -7.87
C TYR A 24 6.81 -1.08 -6.89
N LYS A 25 7.91 -1.74 -6.52
CA LYS A 25 7.92 -2.97 -5.73
C LYS A 25 8.64 -2.74 -4.43
N VAL A 26 8.00 -3.06 -3.34
CA VAL A 26 8.55 -2.94 -1.99
C VAL A 26 8.15 -4.14 -1.13
N ASN A 27 8.79 -4.31 0.01
CA ASN A 27 8.51 -5.43 0.90
C ASN A 27 7.15 -5.34 1.60
N LEU A 28 6.68 -4.13 1.95
CA LEU A 28 5.46 -3.93 2.74
C LEU A 28 4.68 -2.69 2.29
N GLY A 29 3.35 -2.73 2.43
CA GLY A 29 2.49 -1.57 2.14
C GLY A 29 2.84 -0.31 2.94
N ARG A 30 3.24 -0.46 4.22
CA ARG A 30 3.72 0.69 5.02
C ARG A 30 5.02 1.30 4.50
N THR A 31 5.89 0.51 3.87
CA THR A 31 7.09 1.01 3.19
C THR A 31 6.70 1.81 1.95
N ALA A 32 5.79 1.29 1.14
CA ALA A 32 5.23 1.99 0.01
C ALA A 32 4.60 3.34 0.42
N LEU A 33 3.80 3.33 1.50
CA LEU A 33 3.17 4.54 2.01
C LEU A 33 4.21 5.59 2.44
N ARG A 34 5.21 5.21 3.23
CA ARG A 34 6.26 6.14 3.67
C ARG A 34 7.00 6.75 2.50
N TRP A 35 7.35 5.94 1.52
CA TRP A 35 8.05 6.39 0.32
C TRP A 35 7.21 7.36 -0.51
N LEU A 36 5.92 7.07 -0.66
CA LEU A 36 4.97 7.95 -1.35
C LEU A 36 4.78 9.29 -0.62
N LEU A 37 4.57 9.26 0.71
CA LEU A 37 4.39 10.48 1.51
C LEU A 37 5.60 11.42 1.40
N GLU A 38 6.80 10.87 1.39
CA GLU A 38 8.05 11.61 1.20
C GLU A 38 8.15 12.17 -0.22
N GLY A 39 7.95 11.34 -1.25
CA GLY A 39 8.05 11.76 -2.65
C GLY A 39 7.02 12.81 -3.06
N ARG A 40 5.83 12.78 -2.46
CA ARG A 40 4.78 13.81 -2.66
C ARG A 40 4.98 15.05 -1.77
N GLY A 41 5.84 15.00 -0.78
CA GLY A 41 6.01 16.09 0.18
C GLY A 41 4.78 16.32 1.07
N TYR A 42 3.98 15.28 1.33
CA TYR A 42 2.82 15.41 2.20
C TYR A 42 3.24 15.59 3.67
N THR A 43 2.62 16.55 4.34
CA THR A 43 2.86 16.87 5.75
C THR A 43 1.67 16.56 6.64
N LYS A 44 0.51 16.27 6.03
CA LYS A 44 -0.71 15.91 6.73
C LYS A 44 -1.51 14.88 5.95
N ILE A 45 -2.04 13.90 6.68
CA ILE A 45 -2.87 12.83 6.13
C ILE A 45 -4.18 12.71 6.91
N TYR A 46 -5.27 12.49 6.19
CA TYR A 46 -6.56 12.14 6.77
C TYR A 46 -6.74 10.63 6.68
N LEU A 47 -6.82 9.97 7.84
CA LEU A 47 -6.96 8.51 7.95
C LEU A 47 -8.35 8.15 8.48
N PRO A 48 -8.97 7.06 8.00
CA PRO A 48 -10.22 6.58 8.58
C PRO A 48 -9.98 6.08 10.00
N VAL A 49 -11.02 6.12 10.84
CA VAL A 49 -10.95 5.55 12.20
C VAL A 49 -10.83 4.02 12.17
N PHE A 50 -11.43 3.37 11.18
CA PHE A 50 -11.34 1.93 10.97
C PHE A 50 -10.11 1.59 10.11
N LEU A 51 -8.95 1.46 10.74
CA LEU A 51 -7.67 1.30 10.06
C LEU A 51 -6.71 0.45 10.89
N CYS A 52 -5.83 -0.28 10.21
CA CYS A 52 -4.73 -1.00 10.82
C CYS A 52 -3.71 -0.04 11.43
N GLU A 53 -3.27 -0.31 12.66
CA GLU A 53 -2.27 0.49 13.41
C GLU A 53 -0.98 0.73 12.60
N SER A 54 -0.53 -0.24 11.82
CA SER A 54 0.69 -0.15 11.02
C SER A 54 0.72 1.01 10.01
N VAL A 55 -0.45 1.51 9.58
CA VAL A 55 -0.55 2.70 8.72
C VAL A 55 -0.33 3.97 9.54
N THR A 56 -0.90 4.02 10.74
CA THR A 56 -0.70 5.11 11.70
C THR A 56 0.78 5.24 12.06
N GLU A 57 1.39 4.16 12.50
CA GLU A 57 2.82 4.10 12.83
C GLU A 57 3.71 4.56 11.66
N ALA A 58 3.38 4.16 10.43
CA ALA A 58 4.13 4.56 9.25
C ALA A 58 4.11 6.08 9.02
N CYS A 59 2.98 6.72 9.31
CA CYS A 59 2.84 8.18 9.22
C CYS A 59 3.57 8.90 10.37
N GLU A 60 3.43 8.39 11.60
CA GLU A 60 4.07 8.96 12.79
C GLU A 60 5.59 8.92 12.70
N GLN A 61 6.16 7.81 12.22
CA GLN A 61 7.61 7.65 12.02
C GLN A 61 8.20 8.67 11.02
N ARG A 62 7.37 9.28 10.18
CA ARG A 62 7.75 10.34 9.24
C ARG A 62 7.34 11.74 9.70
N GLY A 63 6.82 11.88 10.92
CA GLY A 63 6.37 13.16 11.46
C GLY A 63 5.16 13.75 10.72
N ILE A 64 4.39 12.92 10.02
CA ILE A 64 3.18 13.34 9.29
C ILE A 64 2.06 13.62 10.29
N ARG A 65 1.43 14.79 10.21
CA ARG A 65 0.26 15.12 11.03
C ARG A 65 -0.94 14.28 10.61
N ILE A 66 -1.57 13.60 11.56
CA ILE A 66 -2.72 12.74 11.31
C ILE A 66 -4.00 13.44 11.77
N SER A 67 -5.00 13.47 10.90
CA SER A 67 -6.40 13.78 11.24
C SER A 67 -7.25 12.54 10.99
N ARG A 68 -8.16 12.21 11.91
CA ARG A 68 -9.06 11.06 11.75
C ARG A 68 -10.37 11.49 11.15
N TYR A 69 -10.96 10.64 10.32
CA TYR A 69 -12.31 10.81 9.81
C TYR A 69 -13.16 9.56 10.06
N GLN A 70 -14.47 9.79 10.18
CA GLN A 70 -15.46 8.74 10.35
C GLN A 70 -15.93 8.20 9.00
N LEU A 71 -16.49 6.99 9.04
CA LEU A 71 -17.15 6.35 7.91
C LEU A 71 -18.64 6.17 8.26
N ASP A 72 -19.52 6.24 7.26
CA ASP A 72 -20.91 5.82 7.43
C ASP A 72 -21.05 4.30 7.35
N ALA A 73 -22.30 3.80 7.45
CA ALA A 73 -22.59 2.37 7.40
C ALA A 73 -22.21 1.72 6.06
N GLU A 74 -22.16 2.49 4.99
CA GLU A 74 -21.77 2.07 3.65
C GLU A 74 -20.27 2.32 3.37
N LEU A 75 -19.48 2.61 4.41
CA LEU A 75 -18.05 2.89 4.36
C LEU A 75 -17.67 4.13 3.52
N ASN A 76 -18.60 5.08 3.37
CA ASN A 76 -18.29 6.35 2.74
C ASN A 76 -17.60 7.32 3.70
N VAL A 77 -16.81 8.22 3.13
CA VAL A 77 -16.06 9.24 3.86
C VAL A 77 -16.98 10.30 4.47
N LEU A 78 -16.92 10.48 5.79
CA LEU A 78 -17.60 11.55 6.51
C LEU A 78 -16.63 12.68 6.82
N LEU A 79 -16.35 13.50 5.82
CA LEU A 79 -15.57 14.73 5.90
C LEU A 79 -16.28 15.87 5.17
N PRO A 80 -16.07 17.13 5.57
CA PRO A 80 -16.51 18.28 4.79
C PRO A 80 -15.98 18.21 3.35
N ARG A 81 -16.87 18.30 2.37
CA ARG A 81 -16.55 18.22 0.94
C ARG A 81 -15.82 19.48 0.48
N LYS A 82 -14.51 19.50 0.60
CA LYS A 82 -13.65 20.61 0.16
C LYS A 82 -12.32 20.08 -0.31
N LYS A 83 -11.68 20.80 -1.23
CA LYS A 83 -10.32 20.49 -1.66
C LYS A 83 -9.36 20.63 -0.49
N LEU A 84 -8.48 19.65 -0.34
CA LEU A 84 -7.39 19.67 0.66
C LEU A 84 -6.25 20.58 0.21
N GLY A 85 -5.41 20.98 1.15
CA GLY A 85 -4.18 21.70 0.85
C GLY A 85 -3.21 20.88 0.00
N GLU A 86 -2.27 21.54 -0.67
CA GLU A 86 -1.31 20.86 -1.57
C GLU A 86 -0.45 19.82 -0.83
N SER A 87 -0.10 20.08 0.42
CA SER A 87 0.67 19.15 1.27
C SER A 87 -0.21 18.24 2.14
N GLU A 88 -1.51 18.16 1.87
CA GLU A 88 -2.46 17.30 2.57
C GLU A 88 -3.00 16.23 1.63
N CYS A 89 -3.26 15.02 2.13
CA CYS A 89 -3.88 13.95 1.36
C CYS A 89 -4.93 13.19 2.17
N LEU A 90 -5.90 12.61 1.46
CA LEU A 90 -6.91 11.72 2.00
C LEU A 90 -6.52 10.27 1.72
N TYR A 91 -6.42 9.45 2.74
CA TYR A 91 -6.16 8.01 2.63
C TYR A 91 -7.48 7.25 2.61
N LEU A 92 -7.78 6.60 1.49
CA LEU A 92 -8.99 5.82 1.26
C LEU A 92 -8.65 4.34 1.33
N VAL A 93 -9.34 3.59 2.16
CA VAL A 93 -9.22 2.13 2.18
C VAL A 93 -10.33 1.52 1.34
N ASN A 94 -9.96 0.68 0.40
CA ASN A 94 -10.91 -0.11 -0.37
C ASN A 94 -11.31 -1.35 0.43
N TYR A 95 -12.20 -1.14 1.41
CA TYR A 95 -12.70 -2.22 2.25
C TYR A 95 -13.41 -3.28 1.40
N TYR A 96 -12.89 -4.49 1.45
CA TYR A 96 -13.50 -5.67 0.79
C TYR A 96 -13.76 -5.50 -0.71
N GLY A 97 -13.07 -4.57 -1.38
CA GLY A 97 -13.26 -4.30 -2.80
C GLY A 97 -14.54 -3.51 -3.14
N GLN A 98 -15.15 -2.84 -2.15
CA GLN A 98 -16.43 -2.11 -2.35
C GLN A 98 -16.25 -0.67 -2.85
N LEU A 99 -15.02 -0.15 -2.87
CA LEU A 99 -14.73 1.18 -3.39
C LEU A 99 -14.55 1.11 -4.91
N THR A 100 -15.60 1.51 -5.65
CA THR A 100 -15.57 1.48 -7.12
C THR A 100 -14.70 2.59 -7.71
N ASP A 101 -14.30 2.43 -8.96
CA ASP A 101 -13.49 3.41 -9.69
C ASP A 101 -14.20 4.78 -9.78
N GLU A 102 -15.52 4.80 -9.99
CA GLU A 102 -16.32 6.03 -10.02
C GLU A 102 -16.31 6.76 -8.67
N LYS A 103 -16.37 6.01 -7.55
CA LYS A 103 -16.27 6.60 -6.21
C LYS A 103 -14.86 7.15 -5.94
N ILE A 104 -13.82 6.45 -6.37
CA ILE A 104 -12.42 6.93 -6.24
C ILE A 104 -12.26 8.25 -6.98
N LEU A 105 -12.68 8.32 -8.25
CA LEU A 105 -12.60 9.54 -9.06
C LEU A 105 -13.45 10.67 -8.49
N ALA A 106 -14.64 10.36 -7.93
CA ALA A 106 -15.47 11.35 -7.25
C ALA A 106 -14.76 11.93 -6.00
N TYR A 107 -14.11 11.11 -5.20
CA TYR A 107 -13.32 11.58 -4.06
C TYR A 107 -12.11 12.40 -4.50
N GLN A 108 -11.40 11.98 -5.55
CA GLN A 108 -10.29 12.75 -6.11
C GLN A 108 -10.75 14.14 -6.56
N LYS A 109 -11.89 14.23 -7.25
CA LYS A 109 -12.47 15.53 -7.67
C LYS A 109 -12.81 16.43 -6.49
N ILE A 110 -13.29 15.88 -5.38
CA ILE A 110 -13.69 16.63 -4.18
C ILE A 110 -12.48 17.07 -3.37
N PHE A 111 -11.59 16.15 -3.08
CA PHE A 111 -10.51 16.34 -2.10
C PHE A 111 -9.16 16.71 -2.74
N GLY A 112 -8.97 16.42 -4.02
CA GLY A 112 -7.70 16.61 -4.74
C GLY A 112 -6.76 15.45 -4.51
N ASN A 113 -5.84 15.56 -3.58
CA ASN A 113 -4.83 14.54 -3.31
C ASN A 113 -5.43 13.38 -2.52
N ILE A 114 -5.46 12.20 -3.13
CA ILE A 114 -5.93 10.97 -2.50
C ILE A 114 -4.88 9.86 -2.64
N ILE A 115 -4.85 8.97 -1.66
CA ILE A 115 -4.10 7.71 -1.70
C ILE A 115 -5.12 6.59 -1.50
N VAL A 116 -5.14 5.61 -2.39
CA VAL A 116 -6.05 4.47 -2.31
C VAL A 116 -5.29 3.23 -1.84
N ASP A 117 -5.78 2.60 -0.79
CA ASP A 117 -5.25 1.34 -0.27
C ASP A 117 -6.08 0.16 -0.76
N HIS A 118 -5.54 -0.59 -1.71
CA HIS A 118 -6.10 -1.82 -2.25
C HIS A 118 -5.62 -3.08 -1.52
N THR A 119 -5.23 -2.97 -0.26
CA THR A 119 -4.85 -4.14 0.55
C THR A 119 -5.96 -5.20 0.60
N HIS A 120 -7.24 -4.82 0.53
CA HIS A 120 -8.39 -5.73 0.46
C HIS A 120 -8.99 -5.86 -0.95
N ALA A 121 -8.32 -5.33 -1.99
CA ALA A 121 -8.80 -5.32 -3.37
C ALA A 121 -7.65 -5.52 -4.37
N PHE A 122 -6.77 -6.49 -4.11
CA PHE A 122 -5.52 -6.70 -4.84
C PHE A 122 -5.68 -6.77 -6.36
N PHE A 123 -6.78 -7.31 -6.85
CA PHE A 123 -7.01 -7.51 -8.28
C PHE A 123 -7.67 -6.32 -9.00
N GLN A 124 -8.14 -5.30 -8.25
CA GLN A 124 -8.63 -4.05 -8.84
C GLN A 124 -7.44 -3.23 -9.34
N LYS A 125 -7.47 -2.86 -10.63
CA LYS A 125 -6.36 -2.14 -11.26
C LYS A 125 -6.26 -0.70 -10.72
N PRO A 126 -5.05 -0.11 -10.67
CA PRO A 126 -4.90 1.28 -10.29
C PRO A 126 -5.47 2.19 -11.37
N LEU A 127 -6.03 3.32 -10.95
CA LEU A 127 -6.50 4.36 -11.87
C LEU A 127 -5.34 5.30 -12.24
N PRO A 128 -5.24 5.75 -13.50
CA PRO A 128 -4.25 6.74 -13.90
C PRO A 128 -4.35 8.02 -13.06
N GLY A 129 -3.21 8.52 -12.58
CA GLY A 129 -3.15 9.75 -11.77
C GLY A 129 -3.71 9.60 -10.34
N VAL A 130 -3.89 8.36 -9.86
CA VAL A 130 -4.30 8.05 -8.48
C VAL A 130 -3.21 7.24 -7.81
N ASP A 131 -2.66 7.75 -6.72
CA ASP A 131 -1.71 7.01 -5.91
C ASP A 131 -2.38 5.78 -5.27
N THR A 132 -1.88 4.59 -5.56
CA THR A 132 -2.53 3.34 -5.11
C THR A 132 -1.53 2.36 -4.52
N LEU A 133 -1.87 1.83 -3.35
CA LEU A 133 -1.08 0.85 -2.61
C LEU A 133 -1.71 -0.53 -2.69
N TYR A 134 -0.86 -1.57 -2.73
CA TYR A 134 -1.27 -2.97 -2.69
C TYR A 134 -0.43 -3.75 -1.69
N SER A 135 -1.05 -4.74 -1.05
CA SER A 135 -0.33 -5.72 -0.22
C SER A 135 -0.58 -7.13 -0.74
N CYS A 136 0.49 -7.86 -1.04
CA CYS A 136 0.38 -9.22 -1.55
C CYS A 136 -0.15 -10.21 -0.49
N ARG A 137 0.21 -10.00 0.77
CA ARG A 137 0.00 -10.94 1.88
C ARG A 137 -1.45 -11.27 2.22
N LYS A 138 -2.41 -10.47 1.75
CA LYS A 138 -3.84 -10.72 2.01
C LYS A 138 -4.45 -11.69 1.00
N PHE A 139 -3.83 -11.85 -0.16
CA PHE A 139 -4.34 -12.65 -1.26
C PHE A 139 -3.41 -13.79 -1.67
N LEU A 140 -2.13 -13.64 -1.41
CA LEU A 140 -1.09 -14.61 -1.80
C LEU A 140 -0.40 -15.15 -0.55
N GLY A 141 -0.02 -16.43 -0.56
CA GLY A 141 0.67 -17.11 0.53
C GLY A 141 2.16 -16.72 0.64
N VAL A 142 2.44 -15.42 0.66
CA VAL A 142 3.79 -14.87 0.71
C VAL A 142 4.06 -14.15 2.04
N SER A 143 5.32 -14.11 2.45
CA SER A 143 5.73 -13.48 3.71
C SER A 143 5.71 -11.96 3.66
N ASP A 144 5.99 -11.38 2.49
CA ASP A 144 6.07 -9.95 2.23
C ASP A 144 5.65 -9.65 0.78
N GLY A 145 5.82 -8.42 0.34
CA GLY A 145 5.49 -7.96 -0.98
C GLY A 145 4.35 -6.94 -0.98
N ALA A 146 4.60 -5.83 -1.66
CA ALA A 146 3.64 -4.76 -1.87
C ALA A 146 3.97 -4.01 -3.17
N TYR A 147 2.97 -3.38 -3.75
CA TYR A 147 3.13 -2.53 -4.92
C TYR A 147 2.67 -1.12 -4.65
N LEU A 148 3.26 -0.18 -5.37
CA LEU A 148 2.84 1.21 -5.40
C LEU A 148 2.67 1.65 -6.85
N SER A 149 1.48 2.14 -7.17
CA SER A 149 1.17 2.87 -8.39
C SER A 149 1.18 4.36 -8.08
N THR A 150 2.04 5.11 -8.74
CA THR A 150 2.14 6.57 -8.60
C THR A 150 2.81 7.16 -9.83
N ASP A 151 2.54 8.41 -10.14
CA ASP A 151 3.26 9.23 -11.10
C ASP A 151 4.28 10.18 -10.44
N ALA A 152 4.42 10.10 -9.10
CA ALA A 152 5.47 10.84 -8.41
C ALA A 152 6.86 10.29 -8.77
N GLU A 153 7.81 11.18 -8.97
CA GLU A 153 9.22 10.80 -9.01
C GLU A 153 9.67 10.43 -7.60
N LEU A 154 10.02 9.17 -7.41
CA LEU A 154 10.47 8.65 -6.13
C LEU A 154 11.97 8.40 -6.18
N GLU A 155 12.72 8.98 -5.23
CA GLU A 155 14.11 8.64 -5.03
C GLU A 155 14.25 7.15 -4.72
N PRO A 156 15.21 6.43 -5.33
CA PRO A 156 15.41 5.02 -5.06
C PRO A 156 15.66 4.80 -3.57
N GLU A 157 14.80 4.04 -2.92
CA GLU A 157 15.05 3.64 -1.53
C GLU A 157 16.37 2.86 -1.49
N LYS A 158 17.31 3.29 -0.66
CA LYS A 158 18.57 2.54 -0.45
C LYS A 158 18.16 1.17 0.06
N LYS A 159 18.35 0.12 -0.75
CA LYS A 159 18.01 -1.25 -0.36
C LYS A 159 18.72 -1.55 0.95
N PRO A 160 18.01 -1.79 2.06
CA PRO A 160 18.67 -2.31 3.24
C PRO A 160 19.29 -3.64 2.85
N LEU A 161 20.54 -3.88 3.29
CA LEU A 161 21.18 -5.16 3.10
C LEU A 161 20.27 -6.23 3.70
N ASP A 162 19.82 -7.15 2.88
CA ASP A 162 19.01 -8.27 3.31
C ASP A 162 19.90 -9.23 4.10
N HIS A 163 19.79 -9.18 5.41
CA HIS A 163 20.51 -10.07 6.33
C HIS A 163 19.75 -11.39 6.56
N SER A 164 18.63 -11.63 5.90
CA SER A 164 17.85 -12.87 6.03
C SER A 164 18.44 -14.06 5.26
N MET A 165 19.73 -14.02 4.96
CA MET A 165 20.50 -14.96 4.13
C MET A 165 20.46 -16.44 4.58
N GLY A 166 19.72 -16.81 5.58
CA GLY A 166 19.64 -18.21 5.99
C GLY A 166 18.28 -18.88 5.79
N ARG A 167 17.25 -18.13 5.44
CA ARG A 167 15.90 -18.66 5.29
C ARG A 167 15.31 -18.18 3.98
N LYS A 168 15.45 -18.99 2.94
CA LYS A 168 14.65 -18.87 1.71
C LYS A 168 13.19 -19.22 2.03
N ILE A 169 12.55 -18.42 2.87
CA ILE A 169 11.10 -18.46 3.01
C ILE A 169 10.58 -17.45 2.00
N GLY A 170 10.08 -17.97 0.89
CA GLY A 170 9.13 -17.33 0.00
C GLY A 170 9.34 -15.85 -0.25
N ARG A 171 10.39 -15.47 -0.94
CA ARG A 171 10.33 -14.22 -1.68
C ARG A 171 9.31 -14.44 -2.79
N ALA A 172 8.15 -13.78 -2.69
CA ALA A 172 7.48 -13.44 -3.91
C ALA A 172 8.54 -12.73 -4.75
N HIS A 173 8.91 -13.31 -5.89
CA HIS A 173 9.68 -12.60 -6.89
C HIS A 173 8.78 -11.47 -7.35
N VAL A 174 8.94 -10.36 -6.71
CA VAL A 174 8.29 -9.12 -7.06
C VAL A 174 9.28 -8.31 -7.86
#